data_c3cccf83d383fd78e6fefaadb0f68ecf
#
_entry.id   c3cccf83d383fd78e6fefaadb0f68ecf
#
_cell.length_a   1.000
_cell.length_b   1.000
_cell.length_c   1.000
_cell.angle_alpha   90.00
_cell.angle_beta   90.00
_cell.angle_gamma   90.00
#
_symmetry.space_group_name_H-M   'P 1'
#
loop_
_entity.id
_entity.type
_entity.pdbx_description
1 polymer ?
#
loop_
_entity_poly.entity_id
_entity_poly.type
_entity_poly.pdbx_seq_one_letter_code
_entity_poly.pdbx_strand_id
1 'polypeptide(L)'
;MAAKLNLDKLDLQIIHEMMETSEISYAELGKKLFVSGGTIHVRIKKLQESGIVKGTKMDVDIKQLGYDITAFVGIYLEKSSLYDSVAKELMSIPEIVRLNYITGNYSMF
;
A
#
# COMPACT_ATOMS: atom_id res chain seq x y z
N MET A 1 -0.84 -10.09 -18.10
CA MET A 1 -0.47 -8.67 -18.26
C MET A 1 -1.68 -7.80 -17.99
N ALA A 2 -1.57 -6.91 -17.02
CA ALA A 2 -2.68 -6.02 -16.70
C ALA A 2 -3.01 -5.13 -17.90
N ALA A 3 -4.29 -5.04 -18.26
CA ALA A 3 -4.73 -4.09 -19.26
C ALA A 3 -4.33 -2.67 -18.81
N LYS A 4 -3.75 -1.89 -19.70
CA LYS A 4 -3.51 -0.48 -19.45
C LYS A 4 -4.85 0.19 -19.16
N LEU A 5 -5.05 0.63 -17.93
CA LEU A 5 -6.18 1.47 -17.59
C LEU A 5 -6.00 2.83 -18.26
N ASN A 6 -7.04 3.25 -18.94
CA ASN A 6 -7.14 4.62 -19.43
C ASN A 6 -7.42 5.54 -18.25
N LEU A 7 -6.37 6.02 -17.60
CA LEU A 7 -6.47 7.02 -16.56
C LEU A 7 -6.57 8.40 -17.21
N ASP A 8 -7.57 9.16 -16.81
CA ASP A 8 -7.68 10.55 -17.22
C ASP A 8 -7.04 11.50 -16.19
N LYS A 9 -7.04 12.78 -16.50
CA LYS A 9 -6.48 13.82 -15.64
C LYS A 9 -7.15 13.83 -14.25
N LEU A 10 -8.46 13.62 -14.20
CA LEU A 10 -9.21 13.61 -12.95
C LEU A 10 -8.77 12.44 -12.07
N ASP A 11 -8.59 11.25 -12.62
CA ASP A 11 -8.10 10.08 -11.87
C ASP A 11 -6.74 10.36 -11.23
N LEU A 12 -5.82 10.96 -11.98
CA LEU A 12 -4.49 11.32 -11.48
C LEU A 12 -4.56 12.39 -10.39
N GLN A 13 -5.45 13.38 -10.52
CA GLN A 13 -5.66 14.40 -9.50
C GLN A 13 -6.22 13.80 -8.22
N ILE A 14 -7.17 12.88 -8.32
CA ILE A 14 -7.73 12.17 -7.16
C ILE A 14 -6.64 11.39 -6.42
N ILE A 15 -5.84 10.62 -7.15
CA ILE A 15 -4.74 9.86 -6.57
C ILE A 15 -3.76 10.78 -5.86
N HIS A 16 -3.34 11.85 -6.51
CA HIS A 16 -2.41 12.82 -5.94
C HIS A 16 -2.93 13.44 -4.64
N GLU A 17 -4.17 13.92 -4.64
CA GLU A 17 -4.77 14.53 -3.46
C GLU A 17 -4.92 13.54 -2.29
N MET A 18 -5.29 12.31 -2.58
CA MET A 18 -5.47 11.29 -1.55
C MET A 18 -4.14 10.72 -1.04
N MET A 19 -3.09 10.78 -1.82
CA MET A 19 -1.74 10.47 -1.34
C MET A 19 -1.24 11.51 -0.35
N GLU A 20 -1.63 12.77 -0.54
CA GLU A 20 -1.30 13.86 0.40
C GLU A 20 -2.17 13.83 1.66
N THR A 21 -3.46 13.60 1.50
CA THR A 21 -4.45 13.61 2.60
C THR A 21 -5.46 12.49 2.40
N SER A 22 -5.16 11.31 2.93
CA SER A 22 -6.04 10.14 2.77
C SER A 22 -7.38 10.25 3.48
N GLU A 23 -7.49 11.12 4.47
CA GLU A 23 -8.70 11.32 5.28
C GLU A 23 -9.67 12.36 4.69
N ILE A 24 -9.32 12.99 3.59
CA ILE A 24 -10.20 13.95 2.94
C ILE A 24 -11.51 13.26 2.52
N SER A 25 -12.66 13.88 2.84
CA SER A 25 -13.95 13.35 2.42
C SER A 25 -14.14 13.47 0.91
N TYR A 26 -14.99 12.62 0.36
CA TYR A 26 -15.30 12.69 -1.08
C TYR A 26 -15.97 14.01 -1.45
N ALA A 27 -16.78 14.55 -0.56
CA ALA A 27 -17.42 15.86 -0.78
C ALA A 27 -16.39 16.99 -0.83
N GLU A 28 -15.43 17.01 0.08
CA GLU A 28 -14.35 18.00 0.09
C GLU A 28 -13.44 17.86 -1.13
N LEU A 29 -13.09 16.64 -1.49
CA LEU A 29 -12.27 16.37 -2.66
C LEU A 29 -12.99 16.78 -3.94
N GLY A 30 -14.28 16.51 -4.02
CA GLY A 30 -15.11 16.96 -5.14
C GLY A 30 -15.14 18.47 -5.29
N LYS A 31 -15.26 19.21 -4.19
CA LYS A 31 -15.19 20.69 -4.20
C LYS A 31 -13.82 21.16 -4.70
N LYS A 32 -12.76 20.55 -4.24
CA LYS A 32 -11.39 20.90 -4.62
C LYS A 32 -11.12 20.66 -6.12
N LEU A 33 -11.69 19.60 -6.67
CA LEU A 33 -11.48 19.20 -8.06
C LEU A 33 -12.64 19.63 -9.00
N PHE A 34 -13.61 20.37 -8.49
CA PHE A 34 -14.75 20.89 -9.24
C PHE A 34 -15.65 19.79 -9.85
N VAL A 35 -15.86 18.72 -9.11
CA VAL A 35 -16.77 17.62 -9.44
C VAL A 35 -17.62 17.24 -8.23
N SER A 36 -18.65 16.42 -8.44
CA SER A 36 -19.46 15.93 -7.32
C SER A 36 -18.72 14.89 -6.48
N GLY A 37 -19.10 14.77 -5.21
CA GLY A 37 -18.58 13.70 -4.34
C GLY A 37 -18.91 12.30 -4.87
N GLY A 38 -20.08 12.15 -5.52
CA GLY A 38 -20.45 10.89 -6.18
C GLY A 38 -19.52 10.53 -7.32
N THR A 39 -19.07 11.50 -8.10
CA THR A 39 -18.08 11.30 -9.16
C THR A 39 -16.76 10.79 -8.57
N ILE A 40 -16.30 11.40 -7.48
CA ILE A 40 -15.10 10.96 -6.76
C ILE A 40 -15.25 9.51 -6.29
N HIS A 41 -16.38 9.17 -5.67
CA HIS A 41 -16.65 7.81 -5.18
C HIS A 41 -16.58 6.78 -6.31
N VAL A 42 -17.22 7.04 -7.44
CA VAL A 42 -17.21 6.14 -8.60
C VAL A 42 -15.78 5.94 -9.13
N ARG A 43 -15.01 7.01 -9.23
CA ARG A 43 -13.64 6.96 -9.72
C ARG A 43 -12.72 6.18 -8.78
N ILE A 44 -12.81 6.42 -7.47
CA ILE A 44 -12.02 5.70 -6.47
C ILE A 44 -12.36 4.21 -6.48
N LYS A 45 -13.65 3.87 -6.53
CA LYS A 45 -14.08 2.48 -6.61
C LYS A 45 -13.49 1.77 -7.82
N LYS A 46 -13.52 2.42 -8.97
CA LYS A 46 -12.92 1.89 -10.20
C LYS A 46 -11.41 1.69 -10.08
N LEU A 47 -10.72 2.63 -9.45
CA LEU A 47 -9.28 2.55 -9.20
C LEU A 47 -8.94 1.40 -8.22
N GLN A 48 -9.78 1.18 -7.22
CA GLN A 48 -9.63 0.05 -6.30
C GLN A 48 -9.85 -1.29 -7.00
N GLU A 49 -10.89 -1.42 -7.78
CA GLU A 49 -11.19 -2.64 -8.55
C GLU A 49 -10.08 -2.99 -9.54
N SER A 50 -9.42 -1.99 -10.08
CA SER A 50 -8.29 -2.18 -11.00
C SER A 50 -6.98 -2.56 -10.33
N GLY A 51 -6.91 -2.42 -9.01
CA GLY A 51 -5.69 -2.67 -8.23
C GLY A 51 -4.69 -1.52 -8.19
N ILE A 52 -4.98 -0.38 -8.83
CA ILE A 52 -4.12 0.81 -8.76
C ILE A 52 -4.14 1.37 -7.35
N VAL A 53 -5.31 1.55 -6.76
CA VAL A 53 -5.47 1.91 -5.37
C VAL A 53 -5.65 0.63 -4.57
N LYS A 54 -4.65 0.28 -3.77
CA LYS A 54 -4.65 -0.96 -2.99
C LYS A 54 -5.32 -0.82 -1.63
N GLY A 55 -5.39 0.38 -1.10
CA GLY A 55 -5.94 0.66 0.21
C GLY A 55 -5.31 1.87 0.86
N THR A 56 -5.71 2.13 2.08
CA THR A 56 -5.20 3.22 2.90
C THR A 56 -4.47 2.63 4.11
N LYS A 57 -3.29 3.16 4.40
CA LYS A 57 -2.51 2.74 5.56
C LYS A 57 -2.36 3.89 6.54
N MET A 58 -2.46 3.55 7.81
CA MET A 58 -2.20 4.48 8.89
C MET A 58 -0.69 4.63 9.08
N ASP A 59 -0.21 5.86 9.13
CA ASP A 59 1.18 6.17 9.45
C ASP A 59 1.28 6.44 10.95
N VAL A 60 2.03 5.61 11.65
CA VAL A 60 2.10 5.63 13.11
C VAL A 60 3.55 5.79 13.54
N ASP A 61 3.77 6.69 14.51
CA ASP A 61 5.06 6.79 15.18
C ASP A 61 5.24 5.63 16.16
N ILE A 62 5.88 4.58 15.69
CA ILE A 62 6.04 3.34 16.46
C ILE A 62 6.90 3.50 17.71
N LYS A 63 7.77 4.52 17.77
CA LYS A 63 8.56 4.80 18.97
C LYS A 63 7.67 5.20 20.14
N GLN A 64 6.61 5.95 19.88
CA GLN A 64 5.66 6.33 20.92
C GLN A 64 4.81 5.16 21.40
N LEU A 65 4.76 4.07 20.67
CA LEU A 65 4.12 2.84 21.09
C LEU A 65 5.05 1.94 21.93
N GLY A 66 6.30 2.35 22.14
CA GLY A 66 7.28 1.62 22.93
C GLY A 66 8.25 0.76 22.13
N TYR A 67 8.25 0.88 20.79
CA TYR A 67 9.18 0.17 19.92
C TYR A 67 10.36 1.08 19.59
N ASP A 68 11.42 0.98 20.37
CA ASP A 68 12.57 1.89 20.28
C ASP A 68 13.54 1.56 19.14
N ILE A 69 13.51 0.32 18.66
CA ILE A 69 14.47 -0.19 17.67
C ILE A 69 13.74 -0.74 16.46
N THR A 70 14.16 -0.27 15.28
CA THR A 70 13.78 -0.86 14.00
C THR A 70 15.00 -1.54 13.40
N ALA A 71 14.87 -2.81 13.04
CA ALA A 71 15.94 -3.57 12.45
C ALA A 71 15.53 -4.14 11.09
N PHE A 72 16.50 -4.24 10.18
CA PHE A 72 16.36 -4.94 8.91
C PHE A 72 17.09 -6.28 9.04
N VAL A 73 16.37 -7.35 8.77
CA VAL A 73 16.90 -8.71 8.89
C VAL A 73 16.88 -9.39 7.53
N GLY A 74 18.05 -9.78 7.04
CA GLY A 74 18.20 -10.57 5.82
C GLY A 74 18.07 -12.05 6.14
N ILE A 75 17.34 -12.78 5.31
CA ILE A 75 17.05 -14.20 5.51
C ILE A 75 17.55 -15.01 4.32
N TYR A 76 18.32 -16.07 4.61
CA TYR A 76 18.69 -17.07 3.63
C TYR A 76 17.74 -18.26 3.72
N LEU A 77 17.26 -18.71 2.58
CA LEU A 77 16.48 -19.93 2.48
C LEU A 77 17.36 -21.06 1.93
N GLU A 78 17.31 -22.23 2.52
CA GLU A 78 17.99 -23.40 1.99
C GLU A 78 17.49 -23.78 0.59
N LYS A 79 16.19 -23.59 0.36
CA LYS A 79 15.54 -23.84 -0.93
C LYS A 79 14.53 -22.75 -1.20
N SER A 80 14.48 -22.25 -2.43
CA SER A 80 13.51 -21.24 -2.86
C SER A 80 12.06 -21.70 -2.72
N SER A 81 11.82 -23.02 -2.78
CA SER A 81 10.47 -23.59 -2.55
C SER A 81 9.93 -23.39 -1.15
N LEU A 82 10.77 -23.04 -0.18
CA LEU A 82 10.36 -22.77 1.20
C LEU A 82 9.83 -21.33 1.38
N TYR A 83 9.92 -20.48 0.37
CA TYR A 83 9.57 -19.06 0.49
C TYR A 83 8.15 -18.85 1.05
N ASP A 84 7.15 -19.47 0.45
CA ASP A 84 5.75 -19.24 0.83
C ASP A 84 5.45 -19.67 2.27
N SER A 85 5.96 -20.83 2.68
CA SER A 85 5.74 -21.34 4.03
C SER A 85 6.45 -20.50 5.09
N VAL A 86 7.69 -20.10 4.84
CA VAL A 86 8.48 -19.26 5.75
C VAL A 86 7.88 -17.85 5.80
N ALA A 87 7.50 -17.28 4.67
CA ALA A 87 6.87 -15.96 4.63
C ALA A 87 5.58 -15.93 5.45
N LYS A 88 4.75 -16.97 5.35
CA LYS A 88 3.51 -17.08 6.11
C LYS A 88 3.77 -17.13 7.61
N GLU A 89 4.75 -17.91 8.06
CA GLU A 89 5.13 -17.99 9.47
C GLU A 89 5.69 -16.66 9.98
N LEU A 90 6.55 -16.01 9.21
CA LEU A 90 7.13 -14.71 9.58
C LEU A 90 6.07 -13.63 9.71
N MET A 91 5.14 -13.57 8.77
CA MET A 91 4.07 -12.58 8.82
C MET A 91 3.06 -12.80 9.95
N SER A 92 3.08 -13.96 10.59
CA SER A 92 2.30 -14.21 11.80
C SER A 92 2.91 -13.59 13.07
N ILE A 93 4.16 -13.15 12.99
CA ILE A 93 4.86 -12.48 14.10
C ILE A 93 4.45 -11.02 14.11
N PRO A 94 3.84 -10.50 15.21
CA PRO A 94 3.32 -9.12 15.25
C PRO A 94 4.36 -8.03 15.03
N GLU A 95 5.60 -8.29 15.42
CA GLU A 95 6.69 -7.34 15.31
C GLU A 95 7.22 -7.17 13.88
N ILE A 96 6.89 -8.09 12.99
CA ILE A 96 7.28 -8.01 11.58
C ILE A 96 6.24 -7.20 10.82
N VAL A 97 6.63 -6.01 10.37
CA VAL A 97 5.74 -5.06 9.69
C VAL A 97 5.86 -5.12 8.17
N ARG A 98 6.95 -5.66 7.67
CA ARG A 98 7.17 -5.75 6.23
C ARG A 98 8.09 -6.93 5.90
N LEU A 99 7.75 -7.61 4.83
CA LEU A 99 8.57 -8.69 4.28
C LEU A 99 8.67 -8.51 2.76
N ASN A 100 9.90 -8.50 2.24
CA ASN A 100 10.14 -8.34 0.82
C ASN A 100 10.90 -9.54 0.28
N TYR A 101 10.47 -10.04 -0.87
CA TYR A 101 11.28 -10.96 -1.65
C TYR A 101 12.32 -10.15 -2.41
N ILE A 102 13.57 -10.57 -2.33
CA ILE A 102 14.68 -9.89 -3.00
C ILE A 102 15.56 -10.87 -3.74
N THR A 103 16.28 -10.35 -4.72
CA THR A 103 17.34 -11.08 -5.41
C THR A 103 18.70 -10.68 -4.82
N GLY A 104 19.67 -11.55 -4.89
CA GLY A 104 21.01 -11.33 -4.37
C GLY A 104 21.37 -12.31 -3.27
N ASN A 105 22.12 -11.83 -2.26
CA ASN A 105 22.64 -12.70 -1.20
C ASN A 105 21.57 -13.21 -0.24
N TYR A 106 20.46 -12.50 -0.10
CA TYR A 106 19.36 -12.89 0.78
C TYR A 106 18.14 -13.26 -0.02
N SER A 107 17.33 -14.17 0.49
CA SER A 107 16.07 -14.56 -0.11
C SER A 107 14.91 -13.65 0.28
N MET A 108 14.98 -13.06 1.47
CA MET A 108 13.98 -12.12 2.02
C MET A 108 14.67 -11.03 2.82
N PHE A 109 13.96 -9.94 2.94
CA PHE A 109 14.48 -8.81 3.71
C PHE A 109 13.38 -8.06 4.46
#